data_4435393c1a728086342d4447ab321ea3
#
_entry.id   4435393c1a728086342d4447ab321ea3
#
_cell.length_a   1.000
_cell.length_b   1.000
_cell.length_c   1.000
_cell.angle_alpha   90.00
_cell.angle_beta   90.00
_cell.angle_gamma   90.00
#
_symmetry.space_group_name_H-M   'P 1'
#
loop_
_entity.id
_entity.type
_entity.pdbx_description
1 polymer ?
#
loop_
_entity_poly.entity_id
_entity_poly.type
_entity_poly.pdbx_seq_one_letter_code
_entity_poly.pdbx_strand_id
1 'polypeptide(L)'
;KVNGVILRRRVYFMGRWLKHGGKYPELLLRIFRVGHGMSEMKLMDEHLIVTDGNVVTFKNDFSDNNNKSLEWWINKHNWYSNKEVLDQQMKSDAANGEESVEETSTSMQAKVKRFVKNHGYYSLPKFFRAHLYFIYRYYFRLGFLDGTEGKIYTFLQAYWYRYLVDAKIYECEKLGVKMKSQGDLKA
;
A
#
# COMPACT_ATOMS: atom_id res chain seq x y z
N LYS A 1 3.01 -23.81 -18.82
CA LYS A 1 1.72 -23.17 -19.04
C LYS A 1 1.74 -21.81 -18.34
N VAL A 2 1.30 -20.73 -19.00
CA VAL A 2 1.21 -19.39 -18.41
C VAL A 2 -0.14 -19.26 -17.71
N ASN A 3 -0.12 -18.99 -16.41
CA ASN A 3 -1.32 -18.85 -15.58
C ASN A 3 -1.53 -17.45 -15.03
N GLY A 4 -0.53 -16.55 -15.14
CA GLY A 4 -0.66 -15.17 -14.72
C GLY A 4 0.06 -14.18 -15.60
N VAL A 5 -0.45 -12.93 -15.63
CA VAL A 5 0.15 -11.82 -16.38
C VAL A 5 0.31 -10.61 -15.46
N ILE A 6 1.54 -10.11 -15.41
CA ILE A 6 1.90 -8.87 -14.75
C ILE A 6 1.86 -7.73 -15.78
N LEU A 7 1.21 -6.64 -15.40
CA LEU A 7 1.09 -5.42 -16.17
C LEU A 7 1.69 -4.23 -15.40
N ARG A 8 2.08 -3.19 -16.14
CA ARG A 8 2.55 -1.92 -15.56
C ARG A 8 1.35 -1.02 -15.30
N ARG A 9 1.24 -0.48 -14.09
CA ARG A 9 0.17 0.46 -13.71
C ARG A 9 0.58 1.89 -13.98
N ARG A 10 -0.27 2.63 -14.71
CA ARG A 10 -0.24 4.09 -14.81
C ARG A 10 -1.27 4.67 -13.85
N VAL A 11 -0.81 5.38 -12.85
CA VAL A 11 -1.71 6.06 -11.90
C VAL A 11 -2.02 7.45 -12.42
N TYR A 12 -3.32 7.77 -12.53
CA TYR A 12 -3.80 9.11 -12.84
C TYR A 12 -4.43 9.74 -11.60
N PHE A 13 -4.10 11.00 -11.36
CA PHE A 13 -4.66 11.77 -10.26
C PHE A 13 -5.01 13.16 -10.77
N MET A 14 -6.27 13.58 -10.59
CA MET A 14 -6.81 14.84 -11.13
C MET A 14 -6.50 15.01 -12.63
N GLY A 15 -6.65 13.92 -13.40
CA GLY A 15 -6.41 13.91 -14.85
C GLY A 15 -4.94 13.82 -15.29
N ARG A 16 -3.97 13.91 -14.36
CA ARG A 16 -2.55 13.84 -14.68
C ARG A 16 -1.96 12.46 -14.42
N TRP A 17 -1.21 11.94 -15.38
CA TRP A 17 -0.41 10.73 -15.18
C TRP A 17 0.78 11.01 -14.27
N LEU A 18 0.86 10.32 -13.14
CA LEU A 18 1.99 10.40 -12.20
C LEU A 18 3.10 9.44 -12.63
N LYS A 19 4.19 9.99 -13.17
CA LYS A 19 5.34 9.22 -13.68
C LYS A 19 6.42 9.03 -12.63
N HIS A 20 6.55 9.99 -11.73
CA HIS A 20 7.64 10.10 -10.77
C HIS A 20 7.18 9.74 -9.35
N GLY A 21 7.96 10.09 -8.35
CA GLY A 21 7.62 9.78 -6.97
C GLY A 21 7.56 8.28 -6.67
N GLY A 22 8.17 7.42 -7.51
CA GLY A 22 8.14 5.95 -7.36
C GLY A 22 6.79 5.33 -7.70
N LYS A 23 5.97 6.00 -8.55
CA LYS A 23 4.67 5.50 -9.01
C LYS A 23 4.74 4.69 -10.28
N TYR A 24 5.70 4.98 -11.14
CA TYR A 24 5.86 4.26 -12.39
C TYR A 24 7.32 3.80 -12.60
N PRO A 25 7.55 2.60 -13.13
CA PRO A 25 6.57 1.54 -13.36
C PRO A 25 6.22 0.80 -12.05
N GLU A 26 4.94 0.53 -11.84
CA GLU A 26 4.48 -0.36 -10.77
C GLU A 26 3.93 -1.64 -11.40
N LEU A 27 4.56 -2.77 -11.08
CA LEU A 27 4.26 -4.08 -11.65
C LEU A 27 3.22 -4.77 -10.78
N LEU A 28 2.06 -5.10 -11.36
CA LEU A 28 0.97 -5.77 -10.66
C LEU A 28 0.47 -6.96 -11.48
N LEU A 29 0.26 -8.10 -10.81
CA LEU A 29 -0.50 -9.21 -11.37
C LEU A 29 -1.96 -8.76 -11.50
N ARG A 30 -2.53 -8.82 -12.71
CA ARG A 30 -3.90 -8.34 -12.99
C ARG A 30 -4.75 -9.34 -13.76
N ILE A 31 -4.13 -10.27 -14.45
CA ILE A 31 -4.82 -11.31 -15.20
C ILE A 31 -4.30 -12.66 -14.73
N PHE A 32 -5.18 -13.59 -14.45
CA PHE A 32 -4.83 -14.97 -14.14
C PHE A 32 -5.92 -15.92 -14.65
N ARG A 33 -5.53 -17.17 -14.89
CA ARG A 33 -6.50 -18.21 -15.25
C ARG A 33 -7.39 -18.56 -14.07
N VAL A 34 -8.67 -18.75 -14.34
CA VAL A 34 -9.63 -19.23 -13.35
C VAL A 34 -9.14 -20.55 -12.74
N GLY A 35 -9.20 -20.66 -11.43
CA GLY A 35 -8.70 -21.81 -10.67
C GLY A 35 -7.20 -21.82 -10.39
N HIS A 36 -6.42 -20.85 -10.94
CA HIS A 36 -4.97 -20.79 -10.78
C HIS A 36 -4.47 -19.50 -10.09
N GLY A 37 -5.37 -18.75 -9.51
CA GLY A 37 -5.03 -17.52 -8.79
C GLY A 37 -6.00 -17.22 -7.68
N MET A 38 -5.51 -16.54 -6.65
CA MET A 38 -6.29 -16.13 -5.47
C MET A 38 -5.82 -14.76 -4.98
N SER A 39 -6.64 -14.10 -4.18
CA SER A 39 -6.23 -12.91 -3.42
C SER A 39 -5.55 -13.33 -2.13
N GLU A 40 -4.47 -12.65 -1.76
CA GLU A 40 -3.88 -12.82 -0.42
C GLU A 40 -4.92 -12.44 0.64
N MET A 41 -4.97 -13.19 1.73
CA MET A 41 -5.82 -12.88 2.88
C MET A 41 -5.18 -11.78 3.72
N LYS A 42 -5.32 -10.53 3.27
CA LYS A 42 -4.85 -9.33 3.98
C LYS A 42 -5.97 -8.31 4.10
N LEU A 43 -5.98 -7.57 5.21
CA LEU A 43 -6.91 -6.47 5.38
C LEU A 43 -6.60 -5.28 4.47
N MET A 44 -5.31 -5.13 4.12
CA MET A 44 -4.82 -4.05 3.26
C MET A 44 -3.78 -4.57 2.26
N ASP A 45 -3.72 -3.89 1.10
CA ASP A 45 -2.78 -4.20 0.01
C ASP A 45 -2.85 -5.67 -0.42
N GLU A 46 -4.09 -6.19 -0.60
CA GLU A 46 -4.32 -7.53 -1.14
C GLU A 46 -3.63 -7.67 -2.49
N HIS A 47 -2.70 -8.61 -2.57
CA HIS A 47 -2.06 -8.95 -3.83
C HIS A 47 -2.72 -10.19 -4.43
N LEU A 48 -2.87 -10.18 -5.74
CA LEU A 48 -3.21 -11.38 -6.47
C LEU A 48 -1.96 -12.26 -6.56
N ILE A 49 -2.11 -13.54 -6.26
CA ILE A 49 -1.06 -14.55 -6.38
C ILE A 49 -1.51 -15.65 -7.33
N VAL A 50 -0.55 -16.22 -8.05
CA VAL A 50 -0.77 -17.42 -8.88
C VAL A 50 -0.35 -18.62 -8.06
N THR A 51 -1.23 -19.60 -7.95
CA THR A 51 -1.02 -20.79 -7.10
C THR A 51 -0.13 -21.82 -7.78
N ASP A 52 -0.14 -21.86 -9.13
CA ASP A 52 0.66 -22.78 -9.93
C ASP A 52 0.94 -22.25 -11.34
N GLY A 53 1.94 -22.82 -12.01
CA GLY A 53 2.33 -22.41 -13.36
C GLY A 53 3.21 -21.15 -13.40
N ASN A 54 3.40 -20.61 -14.60
CA ASN A 54 4.28 -19.48 -14.85
C ASN A 54 3.54 -18.16 -14.91
N VAL A 55 4.22 -17.09 -14.47
CA VAL A 55 3.77 -15.71 -14.60
C VAL A 55 4.65 -14.98 -15.61
N VAL A 56 4.04 -14.27 -16.54
CA VAL A 56 4.75 -13.47 -17.56
C VAL A 56 4.48 -11.99 -17.34
N THR A 57 5.47 -11.16 -17.69
CA THR A 57 5.31 -9.70 -17.61
C THR A 57 5.10 -9.16 -19.03
N PHE A 58 3.97 -8.49 -19.25
CA PHE A 58 3.71 -7.79 -20.51
C PHE A 58 4.36 -6.41 -20.51
N LYS A 59 4.75 -5.95 -21.69
CA LYS A 59 5.30 -4.60 -21.88
C LYS A 59 4.23 -3.51 -21.85
N ASN A 60 2.97 -3.90 -22.01
CA ASN A 60 1.83 -2.99 -22.06
C ASN A 60 1.43 -2.52 -20.66
N ASP A 61 0.86 -1.33 -20.60
CA ASP A 61 0.39 -0.68 -19.40
C ASP A 61 -1.14 -0.79 -19.28
N PHE A 62 -1.64 -0.69 -18.05
CA PHE A 62 -3.04 -0.40 -17.79
C PHE A 62 -3.17 0.91 -17.02
N SER A 63 -4.25 1.64 -17.24
CA SER A 63 -4.52 2.91 -16.57
C SER A 63 -5.38 2.70 -15.32
N ASP A 64 -4.93 3.26 -14.21
CA ASP A 64 -5.69 3.39 -12.98
C ASP A 64 -6.07 4.86 -12.82
N ASN A 65 -7.28 5.19 -13.27
CA ASN A 65 -7.78 6.56 -13.29
C ASN A 65 -8.93 6.71 -12.31
N ASN A 66 -8.69 7.44 -11.23
CA ASN A 66 -9.72 7.75 -10.25
C ASN A 66 -10.38 9.10 -10.57
N ASN A 67 -11.60 9.04 -11.12
CA ASN A 67 -12.42 10.21 -11.47
C ASN A 67 -13.31 10.71 -10.30
N LYS A 68 -13.07 10.22 -9.08
CA LYS A 68 -13.80 10.65 -7.90
C LYS A 68 -13.21 11.94 -7.31
N SER A 69 -14.01 12.66 -6.51
CA SER A 69 -13.57 13.88 -5.83
C SER A 69 -12.43 13.65 -4.85
N LEU A 70 -11.72 14.72 -4.51
CA LEU A 70 -10.68 14.69 -3.48
C LEU A 70 -11.24 14.29 -2.11
N GLU A 71 -12.45 14.76 -1.78
CA GLU A 71 -13.16 14.37 -0.57
C GLU A 71 -13.37 12.84 -0.50
N TRP A 72 -13.86 12.24 -1.58
CA TRP A 72 -14.00 10.78 -1.64
C TRP A 72 -12.65 10.07 -1.46
N TRP A 73 -11.60 10.60 -2.07
CA TRP A 73 -10.26 10.05 -1.95
C TRP A 73 -9.75 10.08 -0.49
N ILE A 74 -9.93 11.23 0.19
CA ILE A 74 -9.56 11.41 1.61
C ILE A 74 -10.35 10.45 2.50
N ASN A 75 -11.66 10.39 2.34
CA ASN A 75 -12.53 9.51 3.13
C ASN A 75 -12.14 8.04 2.95
N LYS A 76 -11.87 7.61 1.72
CA LYS A 76 -11.36 6.27 1.41
C LYS A 76 -10.03 5.99 2.11
N HIS A 77 -9.08 6.91 2.07
CA HIS A 77 -7.77 6.72 2.70
C HIS A 77 -7.83 6.82 4.22
N ASN A 78 -8.76 7.62 4.76
CA ASN A 78 -9.04 7.60 6.20
C ASN A 78 -9.54 6.22 6.65
N TRP A 79 -10.45 5.62 5.88
CA TRP A 79 -10.90 4.25 6.14
C TRP A 79 -9.76 3.21 5.97
N TYR A 80 -8.93 3.35 4.94
CA TYR A 80 -7.76 2.49 4.76
C TYR A 80 -6.75 2.60 5.91
N SER A 81 -6.58 3.78 6.50
CA SER A 81 -5.70 3.95 7.66
C SER A 81 -6.19 3.16 8.87
N ASN A 82 -7.50 3.02 9.09
CA ASN A 82 -8.04 2.16 10.15
C ASN A 82 -7.68 0.70 9.94
N LYS A 83 -7.83 0.21 8.69
CA LYS A 83 -7.44 -1.16 8.34
C LYS A 83 -5.94 -1.41 8.52
N GLU A 84 -5.09 -0.43 8.16
CA GLU A 84 -3.64 -0.56 8.32
C GLU A 84 -3.25 -0.62 9.81
N VAL A 85 -3.89 0.16 10.67
CA VAL A 85 -3.68 0.11 12.13
C VAL A 85 -4.11 -1.26 12.68
N LEU A 86 -5.29 -1.74 12.29
CA LEU A 86 -5.79 -3.05 12.71
C LEU A 86 -4.84 -4.18 12.27
N ASP A 87 -4.37 -4.17 11.02
CA ASP A 87 -3.39 -5.15 10.51
C ASP A 87 -2.07 -5.13 11.30
N GLN A 88 -1.60 -3.94 11.73
CA GLN A 88 -0.42 -3.83 12.56
C GLN A 88 -0.65 -4.37 13.99
N GLN A 89 -1.81 -4.10 14.58
CA GLN A 89 -2.17 -4.62 15.91
C GLN A 89 -2.26 -6.15 15.88
N MET A 90 -2.91 -6.72 14.87
CA MET A 90 -3.00 -8.18 14.72
C MET A 90 -1.63 -8.83 14.56
N LYS A 91 -0.71 -8.21 13.80
CA LYS A 91 0.67 -8.70 13.65
C LYS A 91 1.49 -8.61 14.95
N SER A 92 1.28 -7.55 15.72
CA SER A 92 1.92 -7.41 17.04
C SER A 92 1.42 -8.47 18.01
N ASP A 93 0.11 -8.75 18.02
CA ASP A 93 -0.47 -9.80 18.85
C ASP A 93 0.02 -11.20 18.44
N ALA A 94 0.11 -11.46 17.12
CA ALA A 94 0.61 -12.74 16.59
C ALA A 94 2.12 -12.93 16.84
N ALA A 95 2.92 -11.85 16.84
CA ALA A 95 4.34 -11.93 17.17
C ALA A 95 4.60 -12.22 18.67
N ASN A 96 3.63 -11.91 19.53
CA ASN A 96 3.64 -12.24 20.95
C ASN A 96 3.08 -13.64 21.26
N GLY A 97 2.45 -14.31 20.28
CA GLY A 97 1.96 -15.69 20.32
C GLY A 97 2.41 -16.40 19.06
N GLU A 98 3.22 -17.44 19.20
CA GLU A 98 3.94 -18.20 18.17
C GLU A 98 3.29 -18.33 16.78
N GLU A 99 4.17 -18.35 15.75
CA GLU A 99 3.99 -18.62 14.31
C GLU A 99 3.64 -17.44 13.41
N SER A 100 4.70 -16.86 12.84
CA SER A 100 4.61 -16.04 11.62
C SER A 100 4.47 -16.95 10.40
N VAL A 101 3.29 -17.02 9.79
CA VAL A 101 3.10 -17.63 8.47
C VAL A 101 3.91 -16.83 7.43
N GLU A 102 4.91 -17.45 6.83
CA GLU A 102 5.69 -16.86 5.73
C GLU A 102 4.76 -16.57 4.53
N GLU A 103 4.53 -15.29 4.28
CA GLU A 103 3.75 -14.84 3.13
C GLU A 103 4.56 -14.92 1.83
N THR A 104 4.21 -15.85 0.97
CA THR A 104 4.85 -16.09 -0.32
C THR A 104 4.44 -15.03 -1.35
N SER A 105 5.23 -13.98 -1.53
CA SER A 105 5.02 -13.02 -2.62
C SER A 105 5.78 -13.43 -3.89
N THR A 106 5.10 -13.42 -5.02
CA THR A 106 5.59 -13.92 -6.31
C THR A 106 6.59 -12.98 -7.00
N SER A 107 6.66 -11.69 -6.63
CA SER A 107 7.53 -10.69 -7.29
C SER A 107 8.72 -10.29 -6.43
N MET A 108 9.93 -10.29 -7.02
CA MET A 108 11.17 -9.81 -6.38
C MET A 108 11.01 -8.36 -5.88
N GLN A 109 10.34 -7.48 -6.64
CA GLN A 109 10.07 -6.10 -6.23
C GLN A 109 9.19 -6.04 -4.97
N ALA A 110 8.20 -6.92 -4.85
CA ALA A 110 7.34 -6.98 -3.68
C ALA A 110 8.13 -7.44 -2.44
N LYS A 111 9.02 -8.43 -2.59
CA LYS A 111 9.90 -8.91 -1.51
C LYS A 111 10.83 -7.81 -1.01
N VAL A 112 11.51 -7.09 -1.92
CA VAL A 112 12.42 -5.98 -1.57
C VAL A 112 11.65 -4.84 -0.91
N LYS A 113 10.50 -4.43 -1.46
CA LYS A 113 9.66 -3.39 -0.86
C LYS A 113 9.20 -3.77 0.56
N ARG A 114 8.85 -5.04 0.77
CA ARG A 114 8.42 -5.57 2.08
C ARG A 114 9.57 -5.57 3.07
N PHE A 115 10.75 -6.04 2.66
CA PHE A 115 11.95 -6.05 3.52
C PHE A 115 12.32 -4.64 3.96
N VAL A 116 12.38 -3.66 3.03
CA VAL A 116 12.66 -2.25 3.34
C VAL A 116 11.57 -1.65 4.22
N LYS A 117 10.30 -1.99 3.98
CA LYS A 117 9.18 -1.53 4.81
C LYS A 117 9.31 -2.06 6.26
N ASN A 118 9.56 -3.33 6.42
CA ASN A 118 9.56 -3.96 7.74
C ASN A 118 10.82 -3.63 8.57
N HIS A 119 12.00 -3.65 7.95
CA HIS A 119 13.27 -3.45 8.67
C HIS A 119 13.79 -2.00 8.63
N GLY A 120 13.37 -1.21 7.65
CA GLY A 120 13.78 0.19 7.55
C GLY A 120 12.72 1.17 8.05
N TYR A 121 11.52 1.13 7.46
CA TYR A 121 10.49 2.14 7.73
C TYR A 121 9.90 2.04 9.14
N TYR A 122 9.55 0.83 9.59
CA TYR A 122 8.93 0.66 10.91
C TYR A 122 9.90 0.76 12.09
N SER A 123 11.22 0.67 11.85
CA SER A 123 12.24 0.92 12.87
C SER A 123 12.44 2.40 13.16
N LEU A 124 11.95 3.30 12.30
CA LEU A 124 12.05 4.73 12.52
C LEU A 124 10.98 5.22 13.50
N PRO A 125 11.29 6.29 14.29
CA PRO A 125 10.32 6.89 15.19
C PRO A 125 9.03 7.28 14.47
N LYS A 126 7.87 7.03 15.13
CA LYS A 126 6.56 7.46 14.65
C LYS A 126 6.61 8.95 14.29
N PHE A 127 5.77 9.37 13.35
CA PHE A 127 5.70 10.71 12.80
C PHE A 127 6.93 11.11 11.98
N PHE A 128 8.15 10.90 12.48
CA PHE A 128 9.38 11.25 11.76
C PHE A 128 9.53 10.44 10.46
N ARG A 129 9.16 9.17 10.47
CA ARG A 129 9.18 8.30 9.28
C ARG A 129 8.30 8.81 8.14
N ALA A 130 7.19 9.50 8.44
CA ALA A 130 6.33 10.10 7.42
C ALA A 130 7.03 11.25 6.68
N HIS A 131 7.79 12.11 7.41
CA HIS A 131 8.57 13.18 6.82
C HIS A 131 9.67 12.62 5.90
N LEU A 132 10.43 11.64 6.36
CA LEU A 132 11.49 11.03 5.57
C LEU A 132 10.94 10.35 4.32
N TYR A 133 9.80 9.68 4.42
CA TYR A 133 9.16 9.05 3.27
C TYR A 133 8.67 10.08 2.24
N PHE A 134 8.11 11.20 2.69
CA PHE A 134 7.74 12.30 1.82
C PHE A 134 8.95 12.89 1.09
N ILE A 135 10.04 13.21 1.84
CA ILE A 135 11.28 13.74 1.28
C ILE A 135 11.84 12.78 0.24
N TYR A 136 11.92 11.50 0.56
CA TYR A 136 12.36 10.47 -0.38
C TYR A 136 11.52 10.48 -1.66
N ARG A 137 10.20 10.46 -1.54
CA ARG A 137 9.32 10.38 -2.71
C ARG A 137 9.28 11.66 -3.53
N TYR A 138 9.26 12.80 -2.87
CA TYR A 138 9.11 14.09 -3.54
C TYR A 138 10.42 14.55 -4.18
N TYR A 139 11.53 14.48 -3.45
CA TYR A 139 12.83 14.96 -3.94
C TYR A 139 13.65 13.84 -4.60
N PHE A 140 13.97 12.77 -3.90
CA PHE A 140 14.86 11.74 -4.43
C PHE A 140 14.25 10.91 -5.54
N ARG A 141 12.92 10.70 -5.51
CA ARG A 141 12.18 10.01 -6.59
C ARG A 141 11.55 10.99 -7.57
N LEU A 142 11.93 12.27 -7.53
CA LEU A 142 11.56 13.33 -8.46
C LEU A 142 10.04 13.56 -8.56
N GLY A 143 9.29 13.35 -7.48
CA GLY A 143 7.83 13.53 -7.46
C GLY A 143 7.39 14.96 -7.82
N PHE A 144 8.27 15.96 -7.62
CA PHE A 144 8.00 17.35 -7.97
C PHE A 144 7.87 17.59 -9.50
N LEU A 145 8.40 16.68 -10.33
CA LEU A 145 8.28 16.76 -11.79
C LEU A 145 6.85 16.45 -12.30
N ASP A 146 6.03 15.85 -11.48
CA ASP A 146 4.62 15.59 -11.82
C ASP A 146 3.69 16.81 -11.57
N GLY A 147 4.27 17.99 -11.34
CA GLY A 147 3.56 19.26 -11.22
C GLY A 147 2.71 19.36 -9.94
N THR A 148 1.68 20.20 -9.98
CA THR A 148 0.80 20.46 -8.83
C THR A 148 0.08 19.19 -8.37
N GLU A 149 -0.44 18.40 -9.29
CA GLU A 149 -1.14 17.16 -9.01
C GLU A 149 -0.21 16.13 -8.34
N GLY A 150 1.05 16.05 -8.82
CA GLY A 150 2.09 15.22 -8.23
C GLY A 150 2.47 15.67 -6.82
N LYS A 151 2.55 16.99 -6.57
CA LYS A 151 2.78 17.55 -5.24
C LYS A 151 1.65 17.19 -4.28
N ILE A 152 0.39 17.44 -4.67
CA ILE A 152 -0.78 17.14 -3.85
C ILE A 152 -0.83 15.64 -3.54
N TYR A 153 -0.70 14.80 -4.57
CA TYR A 153 -0.74 13.35 -4.40
C TYR A 153 0.36 12.83 -3.48
N THR A 154 1.60 13.32 -3.69
CA THR A 154 2.74 12.87 -2.87
C THR A 154 2.58 13.32 -1.42
N PHE A 155 2.10 14.56 -1.19
CA PHE A 155 1.79 15.03 0.15
C PHE A 155 0.71 14.16 0.81
N LEU A 156 -0.41 13.95 0.15
CA LEU A 156 -1.53 13.18 0.71
C LEU A 156 -1.16 11.72 0.97
N GLN A 157 -0.45 11.07 0.04
CA GLN A 157 -0.17 9.64 0.17
C GLN A 157 1.11 9.32 0.95
N ALA A 158 2.18 10.11 0.78
CA ALA A 158 3.46 9.80 1.41
C ALA A 158 3.64 10.47 2.77
N TYR A 159 2.97 11.62 3.01
CA TYR A 159 3.04 12.32 4.27
C TYR A 159 1.76 12.16 5.09
N TRP A 160 0.66 12.79 4.66
CA TRP A 160 -0.59 12.84 5.43
C TRP A 160 -1.10 11.45 5.81
N TYR A 161 -1.20 10.54 4.86
CA TYR A 161 -1.69 9.18 5.12
C TYR A 161 -0.81 8.43 6.12
N ARG A 162 0.52 8.53 5.97
CA ARG A 162 1.46 7.87 6.86
C ARG A 162 1.47 8.47 8.26
N TYR A 163 1.36 9.79 8.35
CA TYR A 163 1.23 10.51 9.61
C TYR A 163 -0.09 10.15 10.32
N LEU A 164 -1.20 10.05 9.57
CA LEU A 164 -2.50 9.65 10.10
C LEU A 164 -2.48 8.23 10.68
N VAL A 165 -1.83 7.27 10.01
CA VAL A 165 -1.65 5.91 10.54
C VAL A 165 -0.89 5.96 11.86
N ASP A 166 0.22 6.72 11.93
CA ASP A 166 1.00 6.87 13.15
C ASP A 166 0.21 7.52 14.28
N ALA A 167 -0.60 8.54 13.96
CA ALA A 167 -1.46 9.23 14.94
C ALA A 167 -2.51 8.29 15.52
N LYS A 168 -3.15 7.47 14.70
CA LYS A 168 -4.13 6.48 15.15
C LYS A 168 -3.50 5.36 15.99
N ILE A 169 -2.30 4.92 15.64
CA ILE A 169 -1.55 3.97 16.48
C ILE A 169 -1.27 4.60 17.85
N TYR A 170 -0.78 5.84 17.86
CA TYR A 170 -0.50 6.57 19.10
C TYR A 170 -1.75 6.78 19.95
N GLU A 171 -2.88 7.12 19.32
CA GLU A 171 -4.17 7.24 20.00
C GLU A 171 -4.57 5.92 20.68
N CYS A 172 -4.50 4.80 19.97
CA CYS A 172 -4.80 3.48 20.55
C CYS A 172 -3.88 3.13 21.71
N GLU A 173 -2.59 3.40 21.60
CA GLU A 173 -1.62 3.14 22.68
C GLU A 173 -1.88 4.03 23.90
N LYS A 174 -2.15 5.31 23.69
CA LYS A 174 -2.40 6.28 24.77
C LYS A 174 -3.69 5.99 25.54
N LEU A 175 -4.74 5.56 24.83
CA LEU A 175 -6.04 5.27 25.42
C LEU A 175 -6.17 3.82 25.91
N GLY A 176 -5.20 2.95 25.61
CA GLY A 176 -5.26 1.53 25.94
C GLY A 176 -6.37 0.77 25.21
N VAL A 177 -6.76 1.25 23.98
CA VAL A 177 -7.84 0.67 23.19
C VAL A 177 -7.29 0.06 21.90
N LYS A 178 -7.98 -0.96 21.40
CA LYS A 178 -7.70 -1.50 20.05
C LYS A 178 -8.58 -0.84 19.01
N MET A 179 -8.06 -0.68 17.80
CA MET A 179 -8.86 -0.25 16.66
C MET A 179 -9.97 -1.28 16.41
N LYS A 180 -11.20 -0.80 16.36
CA LYS A 180 -12.37 -1.66 16.10
C LYS A 180 -12.51 -1.95 14.61
N SER A 181 -12.91 -3.16 14.26
CA SER A 181 -13.31 -3.48 12.90
C SER A 181 -14.65 -2.79 12.57
N GLN A 182 -14.94 -2.61 11.29
CA GLN A 182 -16.20 -1.95 10.89
C GLN A 182 -17.47 -2.72 11.31
N GLY A 183 -17.34 -4.02 11.61
CA GLY A 183 -18.42 -4.85 12.18
C GLY A 183 -18.77 -4.45 13.60
N ASP A 184 -17.79 -3.99 14.38
CA ASP A 184 -17.96 -3.64 15.79
C ASP A 184 -18.53 -2.23 16.01
N LEU A 185 -18.64 -1.42 14.93
CA LEU A 185 -19.19 -0.06 14.98
C LEU A 185 -20.72 -0.01 14.73
N LYS A 186 -21.33 -1.17 14.48
CA LYS A 186 -22.79 -1.29 14.26
C LYS A 186 -23.52 -1.91 15.45
N ALA A 187 -22.85 -2.08 16.57
CA ALA A 187 -23.46 -2.53 17.81
C ALA A 187 -23.72 -1.36 18.76
#